data_41a2d1e2936443b504b66bb8b5290aa0
#
_entry.id   41a2d1e2936443b504b66bb8b5290aa0
#
_cell.length_a   1.000
_cell.length_b   1.000
_cell.length_c   1.000
_cell.angle_alpha   90.00
_cell.angle_beta   90.00
_cell.angle_gamma   90.00
#
_symmetry.space_group_name_H-M   'P 1'
#
loop_
_entity.id
_entity.type
_entity.pdbx_description
1 polymer ?
#
loop_
_entity_poly.entity_id
_entity_poly.type
_entity_poly.pdbx_seq_one_letter_code
_entity_poly.pdbx_strand_id
1 'polypeptide(L)'
;MKKMTNEELDIAKTLAVNAYNDVLSPIAKRAGSTLEEVGKLIFAPIFYPSKILNLRIENWFKRIESEINKENLIEADPAITISTLQNLVLHQDESFLGEMFFNILKSSVDKTQQCNLSPAFPKILEQLTTDECIFLVLLNDKTYKVNRNFDLNIKNLATKNIQILLNELPMEKFNFPENLWIYKEHLEHLNLLKYDDYKEPDMSDGDFENNQNITEYAEFRLTEFGKMFCKICVSAKCYSMLNQFENKKMNTGNGD
;
A
#
# COMPACT_ATOMS: atom_id res chain seq x y z
N MET A 1 -7.93 -21.95 -10.65
CA MET A 1 -6.52 -21.77 -10.25
C MET A 1 -6.21 -22.75 -9.13
N LYS A 2 -5.19 -23.60 -9.30
CA LYS A 2 -4.78 -24.58 -8.26
C LYS A 2 -3.99 -23.78 -7.20
N LYS A 3 -4.41 -23.81 -5.93
CA LYS A 3 -3.64 -23.23 -4.83
C LYS A 3 -2.34 -24.03 -4.69
N MET A 4 -1.20 -23.35 -4.64
CA MET A 4 0.09 -23.96 -4.31
C MET A 4 0.04 -24.55 -2.89
N THR A 5 0.65 -25.70 -2.70
CA THR A 5 0.82 -26.29 -1.38
C THR A 5 1.91 -25.57 -0.58
N ASN A 6 1.88 -25.65 0.74
CA ASN A 6 2.91 -25.03 1.60
C ASN A 6 4.32 -25.59 1.28
N GLU A 7 4.42 -26.82 0.85
CA GLU A 7 5.68 -27.47 0.43
C GLU A 7 6.23 -26.86 -0.86
N GLU A 8 5.36 -26.60 -1.86
CA GLU A 8 5.74 -25.92 -3.10
C GLU A 8 6.19 -24.47 -2.83
N LEU A 9 5.58 -23.81 -1.85
CA LEU A 9 5.94 -22.44 -1.44
C LEU A 9 7.31 -22.40 -0.74
N ASP A 10 7.62 -23.38 0.10
CA ASP A 10 8.91 -23.46 0.81
C ASP A 10 10.07 -23.86 -0.11
N ILE A 11 9.80 -24.74 -1.07
CA ILE A 11 10.76 -25.06 -2.15
C ILE A 11 11.04 -23.80 -2.98
N ALA A 12 10.00 -23.05 -3.34
CA ALA A 12 10.12 -21.81 -4.10
C ALA A 12 10.95 -20.74 -3.37
N LYS A 13 10.74 -20.57 -2.05
CA LYS A 13 11.54 -19.66 -1.22
C LYS A 13 13.01 -20.08 -1.15
N THR A 14 13.27 -21.35 -0.96
CA THR A 14 14.64 -21.89 -0.85
C THR A 14 15.39 -21.73 -2.18
N LEU A 15 14.73 -21.98 -3.30
CA LEU A 15 15.30 -21.81 -4.64
C LEU A 15 15.54 -20.32 -4.96
N ALA A 16 14.65 -19.41 -4.55
CA ALA A 16 14.83 -17.98 -4.73
C ALA A 16 16.04 -17.45 -3.93
N VAL A 17 16.22 -17.91 -2.69
CA VAL A 17 17.38 -17.56 -1.84
C VAL A 17 18.68 -18.10 -2.43
N ASN A 18 18.69 -19.35 -2.94
CA ASN A 18 19.88 -19.94 -3.55
C ASN A 18 20.23 -19.25 -4.88
N ALA A 19 19.24 -18.96 -5.72
CA ALA A 19 19.44 -18.21 -6.96
C ALA A 19 19.98 -16.79 -6.70
N TYR A 20 19.53 -16.14 -5.63
CA TYR A 20 20.09 -14.85 -5.20
C TYR A 20 21.55 -14.97 -4.81
N ASN A 21 21.91 -15.92 -3.94
CA ASN A 21 23.28 -16.08 -3.46
C ASN A 21 24.24 -16.51 -4.56
N ASP A 22 23.82 -17.37 -5.47
CA ASP A 22 24.69 -17.94 -6.50
C ASP A 22 24.83 -17.04 -7.74
N VAL A 23 23.84 -16.20 -8.01
CA VAL A 23 23.77 -15.44 -9.27
C VAL A 23 23.79 -13.93 -9.08
N LEU A 24 23.08 -13.39 -8.08
CA LEU A 24 22.98 -11.96 -7.85
C LEU A 24 24.23 -11.35 -7.21
N SER A 25 24.82 -12.04 -6.25
CA SER A 25 26.02 -11.55 -5.56
C SER A 25 27.25 -11.43 -6.48
N PRO A 26 27.49 -12.35 -7.45
CA PRO A 26 28.56 -12.19 -8.45
C PRO A 26 28.23 -11.23 -9.59
N ILE A 27 26.93 -11.11 -9.97
CA ILE A 27 26.51 -10.32 -11.15
C ILE A 27 26.40 -8.84 -10.81
N ALA A 28 25.92 -8.49 -9.62
CA ALA A 28 25.93 -7.12 -9.10
C ALA A 28 27.35 -6.55 -8.97
N LYS A 29 28.35 -7.44 -8.76
CA LYS A 29 29.79 -7.06 -8.75
C LYS A 29 30.38 -6.75 -10.12
N ARG A 30 29.71 -7.15 -11.22
CA ARG A 30 30.08 -6.81 -12.59
C ARG A 30 29.08 -5.76 -13.10
N ALA A 31 29.40 -4.50 -12.89
CA ALA A 31 28.66 -3.36 -13.46
C ALA A 31 28.47 -3.56 -14.98
N GLY A 32 27.40 -4.20 -15.41
CA GLY A 32 27.13 -4.47 -16.83
C GLY A 32 26.13 -5.59 -17.11
N SER A 33 25.77 -6.42 -16.12
CA SER A 33 24.68 -7.38 -16.32
C SER A 33 23.36 -6.70 -15.96
N THR A 34 22.41 -6.80 -16.87
CA THR A 34 21.12 -6.15 -16.73
C THR A 34 20.34 -6.74 -15.55
N LEU A 35 19.68 -5.91 -14.76
CA LEU A 35 18.66 -6.29 -13.74
C LEU A 35 17.68 -7.35 -14.30
N GLU A 36 17.47 -7.37 -15.61
CA GLU A 36 16.64 -8.32 -16.36
C GLU A 36 17.10 -9.77 -16.24
N GLU A 37 18.42 -10.06 -16.34
CA GLU A 37 18.96 -11.43 -16.18
C GLU A 37 18.77 -11.96 -14.77
N VAL A 38 18.86 -11.06 -13.80
CA VAL A 38 18.65 -11.33 -12.39
C VAL A 38 17.20 -11.72 -12.10
N GLY A 39 16.23 -10.93 -12.62
CA GLY A 39 14.82 -11.23 -12.47
C GLY A 39 14.44 -12.59 -13.09
N LYS A 40 14.97 -12.89 -14.28
CA LYS A 40 14.74 -14.18 -14.95
C LYS A 40 15.20 -15.37 -14.11
N LEU A 41 16.32 -15.23 -13.40
CA LEU A 41 16.88 -16.29 -12.56
C LEU A 41 16.13 -16.52 -11.25
N ILE A 42 15.64 -15.47 -10.61
CA ILE A 42 14.83 -15.58 -9.37
C ILE A 42 13.51 -16.30 -9.64
N PHE A 43 12.90 -16.05 -10.79
CA PHE A 43 11.56 -16.59 -11.12
C PHE A 43 11.58 -17.87 -11.95
N ALA A 44 12.70 -18.24 -12.59
CA ALA A 44 12.80 -19.42 -13.42
C ALA A 44 12.31 -20.73 -12.76
N PRO A 45 12.61 -20.98 -11.47
CA PRO A 45 12.15 -22.22 -10.81
C PRO A 45 10.67 -22.19 -10.42
N ILE A 46 10.09 -20.99 -10.19
CA ILE A 46 8.76 -20.83 -9.60
C ILE A 46 7.68 -20.75 -10.69
N PHE A 47 8.02 -20.17 -11.84
CA PHE A 47 7.05 -19.76 -12.86
C PHE A 47 7.40 -20.24 -14.28
N TYR A 48 8.13 -21.33 -14.42
CA TYR A 48 8.38 -21.92 -15.72
C TYR A 48 7.06 -22.47 -16.31
N PRO A 49 6.57 -22.06 -17.45
CA PRO A 49 7.01 -21.15 -18.52
C PRO A 49 5.91 -20.16 -18.98
N SER A 50 5.72 -19.02 -18.37
CA SER A 50 4.76 -18.06 -18.92
C SER A 50 5.51 -16.93 -19.63
N LYS A 51 5.40 -16.88 -20.97
CA LYS A 51 5.91 -15.77 -21.79
C LYS A 51 5.40 -14.40 -21.29
N ILE A 52 4.19 -14.36 -20.73
CA ILE A 52 3.57 -13.16 -20.17
C ILE A 52 4.34 -12.67 -18.96
N LEU A 53 4.72 -13.56 -18.04
CA LEU A 53 5.47 -13.17 -16.84
C LEU A 53 6.87 -12.64 -17.19
N ASN A 54 7.56 -13.30 -18.11
CA ASN A 54 8.86 -12.83 -18.57
C ASN A 54 8.77 -11.42 -19.17
N LEU A 55 7.73 -11.16 -19.98
CA LEU A 55 7.49 -9.83 -20.55
C LEU A 55 7.21 -8.78 -19.46
N ARG A 56 6.43 -9.10 -18.42
CA ARG A 56 6.18 -8.20 -17.30
C ARG A 56 7.47 -7.86 -16.55
N ILE A 57 8.27 -8.86 -16.23
CA ILE A 57 9.57 -8.70 -15.57
C ILE A 57 10.48 -7.79 -16.40
N GLU A 58 10.60 -8.04 -17.70
CA GLU A 58 11.36 -7.19 -18.61
C GLU A 58 10.85 -5.73 -18.61
N ASN A 59 9.55 -5.53 -18.58
CA ASN A 59 8.96 -4.19 -18.54
C ASN A 59 9.26 -3.47 -17.21
N TRP A 60 9.21 -4.18 -16.06
CA TRP A 60 9.57 -3.59 -14.78
C TRP A 60 11.03 -3.13 -14.76
N PHE A 61 11.94 -3.94 -15.26
CA PHE A 61 13.36 -3.57 -15.30
C PHE A 61 13.65 -2.43 -16.28
N LYS A 62 13.07 -2.44 -17.47
CA LYS A 62 13.17 -1.31 -18.41
C LYS A 62 12.65 -0.02 -17.79
N ARG A 63 11.55 -0.11 -17.03
CA ARG A 63 10.99 1.04 -16.34
C ARG A 63 11.94 1.54 -15.24
N ILE A 64 12.53 0.66 -14.43
CA ILE A 64 13.54 1.00 -13.43
C ILE A 64 14.74 1.70 -14.09
N GLU A 65 15.28 1.12 -15.14
CA GLU A 65 16.43 1.68 -15.87
C GLU A 65 16.13 3.07 -16.48
N SER A 66 14.87 3.33 -16.85
CA SER A 66 14.46 4.65 -17.38
C SER A 66 14.20 5.68 -16.27
N GLU A 67 13.84 5.26 -15.05
CA GLU A 67 13.48 6.15 -13.94
C GLU A 67 14.64 6.44 -12.98
N ILE A 68 15.71 5.62 -12.97
CA ILE A 68 16.88 5.77 -12.08
C ILE A 68 18.14 6.06 -12.89
N ASN A 69 18.90 7.08 -12.48
CA ASN A 69 20.22 7.34 -13.06
C ASN A 69 21.17 6.16 -12.77
N LYS A 70 21.94 5.73 -13.75
CA LYS A 70 22.86 4.57 -13.65
C LYS A 70 23.83 4.68 -12.47
N GLU A 71 24.27 5.87 -12.12
CA GLU A 71 25.16 6.17 -10.99
C GLU A 71 24.51 5.95 -9.60
N ASN A 72 23.17 5.93 -9.56
CA ASN A 72 22.38 5.70 -8.34
C ASN A 72 21.94 4.25 -8.21
N LEU A 73 22.16 3.41 -9.23
CA LEU A 73 21.83 1.99 -9.16
C LEU A 73 22.79 1.28 -8.19
N ILE A 74 22.20 0.55 -7.24
CA ILE A 74 22.93 -0.24 -6.25
C ILE A 74 22.43 -1.67 -6.21
N GLU A 75 23.20 -2.53 -5.56
CA GLU A 75 22.75 -3.88 -5.22
C GLU A 75 21.54 -3.82 -4.27
N ALA A 76 20.46 -4.51 -4.64
CA ALA A 76 19.25 -4.56 -3.85
C ALA A 76 19.40 -5.45 -2.62
N ASP A 77 18.73 -5.09 -1.51
CA ASP A 77 18.58 -5.97 -0.37
C ASP A 77 17.75 -7.22 -0.77
N PRO A 78 18.29 -8.44 -0.60
CA PRO A 78 17.62 -9.67 -1.02
C PRO A 78 16.27 -9.88 -0.38
N ALA A 79 16.16 -9.60 0.92
CA ALA A 79 14.94 -9.86 1.68
C ALA A 79 13.78 -8.97 1.18
N ILE A 80 14.07 -7.70 0.90
CA ILE A 80 13.10 -6.75 0.35
C ILE A 80 12.73 -7.15 -1.08
N THR A 81 13.72 -7.40 -1.92
CA THR A 81 13.54 -7.67 -3.35
C THR A 81 12.74 -8.93 -3.60
N ILE A 82 13.09 -10.05 -2.93
CA ILE A 82 12.39 -11.33 -3.09
C ILE A 82 10.93 -11.18 -2.65
N SER A 83 10.69 -10.62 -1.46
CA SER A 83 9.33 -10.42 -0.95
C SER A 83 8.50 -9.52 -1.88
N THR A 84 9.11 -8.45 -2.39
CA THR A 84 8.44 -7.50 -3.30
C THR A 84 8.09 -8.16 -4.64
N LEU A 85 9.02 -8.88 -5.25
CA LEU A 85 8.81 -9.54 -6.53
C LEU A 85 7.76 -10.65 -6.44
N GLN A 86 7.74 -11.43 -5.36
CA GLN A 86 6.71 -12.46 -5.12
C GLN A 86 5.30 -11.86 -5.12
N ASN A 87 5.13 -10.71 -4.49
CA ASN A 87 3.85 -10.01 -4.45
C ASN A 87 3.53 -9.30 -5.77
N LEU A 88 4.52 -8.66 -6.40
CA LEU A 88 4.34 -7.94 -7.66
C LEU A 88 3.81 -8.86 -8.78
N VAL A 89 4.24 -10.13 -8.78
CA VAL A 89 3.73 -11.14 -9.74
C VAL A 89 2.25 -11.43 -9.55
N LEU A 90 1.72 -11.35 -8.32
CA LEU A 90 0.34 -11.66 -8.00
C LEU A 90 -0.63 -10.52 -8.32
N HIS A 91 -0.12 -9.29 -8.47
CA HIS A 91 -0.93 -8.11 -8.73
C HIS A 91 -0.82 -7.65 -10.19
N GLN A 92 -1.88 -7.01 -10.70
CA GLN A 92 -1.85 -6.38 -12.01
C GLN A 92 -0.99 -5.12 -11.98
N ASP A 93 -0.21 -4.87 -13.06
CA ASP A 93 0.70 -3.71 -13.15
C ASP A 93 -0.02 -2.36 -13.11
N GLU A 94 -1.32 -2.35 -13.44
CA GLU A 94 -2.19 -1.17 -13.43
C GLU A 94 -3.10 -1.10 -12.19
N SER A 95 -2.79 -1.89 -11.14
CA SER A 95 -3.48 -1.79 -9.84
C SER A 95 -2.69 -0.93 -8.86
N PHE A 96 -3.36 -0.36 -7.84
CA PHE A 96 -2.68 0.39 -6.77
C PHE A 96 -1.61 -0.46 -6.09
N LEU A 97 -1.94 -1.70 -5.72
CA LEU A 97 -0.99 -2.63 -5.11
C LEU A 97 0.18 -2.95 -6.04
N GLY A 98 -0.09 -3.22 -7.33
CA GLY A 98 0.96 -3.46 -8.32
C GLY A 98 1.92 -2.29 -8.46
N GLU A 99 1.40 -1.06 -8.56
CA GLU A 99 2.24 0.14 -8.64
C GLU A 99 3.04 0.39 -7.36
N MET A 100 2.42 0.21 -6.18
CA MET A 100 3.11 0.39 -4.91
C MET A 100 4.21 -0.65 -4.69
N PHE A 101 3.99 -1.93 -5.03
CA PHE A 101 5.04 -2.94 -5.01
C PHE A 101 6.16 -2.63 -6.01
N PHE A 102 5.82 -2.14 -7.21
CA PHE A 102 6.83 -1.69 -8.17
C PHE A 102 7.69 -0.56 -7.60
N ASN A 103 7.08 0.40 -6.89
CA ASN A 103 7.82 1.50 -6.27
C ASN A 103 8.77 1.02 -5.14
N ILE A 104 8.37 0.01 -4.35
CA ILE A 104 9.27 -0.64 -3.38
C ILE A 104 10.45 -1.31 -4.12
N LEU A 105 10.17 -2.06 -5.19
CA LEU A 105 11.21 -2.72 -6.00
C LEU A 105 12.19 -1.68 -6.56
N LYS A 106 11.69 -0.62 -7.16
CA LYS A 106 12.50 0.49 -7.68
C LYS A 106 13.37 1.11 -6.59
N SER A 107 12.77 1.42 -5.44
CA SER A 107 13.49 2.03 -4.31
C SER A 107 14.54 1.11 -3.70
N SER A 108 14.38 -0.22 -3.82
CA SER A 108 15.36 -1.19 -3.31
C SER A 108 16.68 -1.19 -4.07
N VAL A 109 16.69 -0.68 -5.30
CA VAL A 109 17.88 -0.57 -6.16
C VAL A 109 18.35 0.87 -6.35
N ASP A 110 17.73 1.84 -5.66
CA ASP A 110 18.08 3.26 -5.73
C ASP A 110 18.80 3.73 -4.47
N LYS A 111 20.10 4.05 -4.60
CA LYS A 111 20.94 4.58 -3.52
C LYS A 111 20.31 5.78 -2.81
N THR A 112 19.56 6.62 -3.52
CA THR A 112 18.95 7.84 -2.97
C THR A 112 17.77 7.55 -2.05
N GLN A 113 17.17 6.36 -2.15
CA GLN A 113 15.99 5.93 -1.39
C GLN A 113 16.31 4.96 -0.25
N GLN A 114 17.51 4.41 -0.17
CA GLN A 114 17.88 3.38 0.82
C GLN A 114 17.58 3.77 2.27
N CYS A 115 17.82 5.04 2.65
CA CYS A 115 17.59 5.50 4.02
C CYS A 115 16.11 5.57 4.42
N ASN A 116 15.20 5.54 3.43
CA ASN A 116 13.74 5.60 3.65
C ASN A 116 13.08 4.21 3.52
N LEU A 117 13.82 3.21 3.04
CA LEU A 117 13.30 1.88 2.77
C LEU A 117 13.35 1.00 4.02
N SER A 118 12.23 0.38 4.38
CA SER A 118 12.14 -0.56 5.48
C SER A 118 11.87 -1.98 4.97
N PRO A 119 12.53 -3.03 5.50
CA PRO A 119 12.22 -4.43 5.21
C PRO A 119 10.78 -4.84 5.55
N ALA A 120 10.10 -4.06 6.38
CA ALA A 120 8.69 -4.28 6.74
C ALA A 120 7.72 -3.89 5.61
N PHE A 121 8.10 -2.98 4.70
CA PHE A 121 7.18 -2.40 3.71
C PHE A 121 6.50 -3.42 2.80
N PRO A 122 7.20 -4.42 2.21
CA PRO A 122 6.53 -5.43 1.40
C PRO A 122 5.47 -6.21 2.19
N LYS A 123 5.74 -6.51 3.47
CA LYS A 123 4.84 -7.25 4.35
C LYS A 123 3.64 -6.42 4.81
N ILE A 124 3.82 -5.14 5.01
CA ILE A 124 2.72 -4.21 5.30
C ILE A 124 1.83 -4.10 4.06
N LEU A 125 2.41 -3.84 2.88
CA LEU A 125 1.64 -3.68 1.64
C LEU A 125 0.86 -4.95 1.26
N GLU A 126 1.40 -6.15 1.55
CA GLU A 126 0.74 -7.45 1.34
C GLU A 126 -0.59 -7.58 2.12
N GLN A 127 -0.74 -6.84 3.22
CA GLN A 127 -1.94 -6.88 4.08
C GLN A 127 -3.01 -5.88 3.62
N LEU A 128 -2.66 -4.90 2.78
CA LEU A 128 -3.56 -3.81 2.42
C LEU A 128 -4.53 -4.21 1.31
N THR A 129 -5.75 -3.72 1.43
CA THR A 129 -6.75 -3.73 0.36
C THR A 129 -6.52 -2.56 -0.61
N THR A 130 -7.19 -2.60 -1.77
CA THR A 130 -7.17 -1.50 -2.73
C THR A 130 -7.67 -0.18 -2.11
N ASP A 131 -8.74 -0.24 -1.29
CA ASP A 131 -9.32 0.95 -0.66
C ASP A 131 -8.40 1.55 0.41
N GLU A 132 -7.66 0.72 1.15
CA GLU A 132 -6.63 1.20 2.08
C GLU A 132 -5.46 1.84 1.34
N CYS A 133 -5.05 1.31 0.19
CA CYS A 133 -4.08 1.98 -0.68
C CYS A 133 -4.60 3.34 -1.17
N ILE A 134 -5.86 3.43 -1.60
CA ILE A 134 -6.51 4.70 -1.97
C ILE A 134 -6.49 5.67 -0.79
N PHE A 135 -6.83 5.20 0.42
CA PHE A 135 -6.83 6.02 1.62
C PHE A 135 -5.43 6.60 1.91
N LEU A 136 -4.39 5.78 1.81
CA LEU A 136 -3.01 6.24 1.98
C LEU A 136 -2.58 7.25 0.91
N VAL A 137 -2.97 7.06 -0.36
CA VAL A 137 -2.71 8.03 -1.44
C VAL A 137 -3.38 9.37 -1.13
N LEU A 138 -4.63 9.36 -0.66
CA LEU A 138 -5.36 10.57 -0.24
C LEU A 138 -4.66 11.27 0.91
N LEU A 139 -4.29 10.52 1.96
CA LEU A 139 -3.62 11.07 3.16
C LEU A 139 -2.20 11.55 2.90
N ASN A 140 -1.54 11.05 1.84
CA ASN A 140 -0.23 11.55 1.44
C ASN A 140 -0.30 12.94 0.81
N ASP A 141 -1.48 13.37 0.34
CA ASP A 141 -1.74 14.71 -0.17
C ASP A 141 -2.08 15.69 0.96
N LYS A 142 -3.03 15.35 1.82
CA LYS A 142 -3.49 16.20 2.93
C LYS A 142 -4.16 15.40 4.04
N THR A 143 -4.41 16.06 5.18
CA THR A 143 -5.30 15.55 6.24
C THR A 143 -6.77 15.75 5.87
N TYR A 144 -7.66 14.94 6.44
CA TYR A 144 -9.10 15.03 6.23
C TYR A 144 -9.84 15.04 7.55
N LYS A 145 -10.68 16.05 7.73
CA LYS A 145 -11.50 16.21 8.95
C LYS A 145 -12.77 15.38 8.86
N VAL A 146 -13.12 14.81 10.02
CA VAL A 146 -14.38 14.10 10.23
C VAL A 146 -14.96 14.53 11.56
N ASN A 147 -16.18 15.07 11.53
CA ASN A 147 -16.90 15.42 12.75
C ASN A 147 -18.08 14.47 12.92
N ARG A 148 -18.24 13.95 14.13
CA ARG A 148 -19.32 13.03 14.47
C ARG A 148 -20.06 13.53 15.70
N ASN A 149 -21.38 13.34 15.71
CA ASN A 149 -22.18 13.46 16.90
C ASN A 149 -22.70 12.08 17.31
N PHE A 150 -22.65 11.75 18.58
CA PHE A 150 -23.15 10.48 19.10
C PHE A 150 -23.51 10.57 20.58
N ASP A 151 -24.38 9.67 21.01
CA ASP A 151 -24.68 9.49 22.43
C ASP A 151 -23.74 8.43 23.03
N LEU A 152 -23.03 8.82 24.10
CA LEU A 152 -22.17 7.93 24.87
C LEU A 152 -22.85 7.56 26.18
N ASN A 153 -23.04 6.29 26.44
CA ASN A 153 -23.43 5.80 27.74
C ASN A 153 -22.22 5.72 28.68
N ILE A 154 -22.19 6.53 29.72
CA ILE A 154 -21.03 6.69 30.61
C ILE A 154 -20.72 5.38 31.38
N LYS A 155 -21.74 4.54 31.67
CA LYS A 155 -21.54 3.33 32.47
C LYS A 155 -20.88 2.18 31.70
N ASN A 156 -21.24 1.99 30.43
CA ASN A 156 -20.76 0.87 29.62
C ASN A 156 -19.98 1.29 28.38
N LEU A 157 -19.74 2.58 28.20
CA LEU A 157 -19.02 3.21 27.07
C LEU A 157 -19.62 2.85 25.68
N ALA A 158 -20.89 2.46 25.65
CA ALA A 158 -21.57 2.17 24.40
C ALA A 158 -21.98 3.45 23.68
N THR A 159 -21.70 3.52 22.41
CA THR A 159 -22.11 4.63 21.53
C THR A 159 -23.39 4.28 20.78
N LYS A 160 -24.29 5.28 20.62
CA LYS A 160 -25.54 5.14 19.86
C LYS A 160 -25.78 6.42 19.05
N ASN A 161 -26.74 6.38 18.13
CA ASN A 161 -27.21 7.53 17.36
C ASN A 161 -26.07 8.28 16.64
N ILE A 162 -25.10 7.54 16.09
CA ILE A 162 -23.94 8.13 15.43
C ILE A 162 -24.39 8.86 14.17
N GLN A 163 -24.09 10.15 14.09
CA GLN A 163 -24.34 11.01 12.95
C GLN A 163 -23.01 11.62 12.45
N ILE A 164 -22.76 11.55 11.15
CA ILE A 164 -21.63 12.23 10.53
C ILE A 164 -22.06 13.66 10.21
N LEU A 165 -21.45 14.64 10.86
CA LEU A 165 -21.71 16.07 10.64
C LEU A 165 -20.85 16.65 9.54
N LEU A 166 -19.61 16.17 9.41
CA LEU A 166 -18.63 16.54 8.40
C LEU A 166 -17.82 15.32 8.03
N ASN A 167 -17.61 15.09 6.75
CA ASN A 167 -16.61 14.15 6.24
C ASN A 167 -15.98 14.77 4.99
N GLU A 168 -14.70 15.16 5.11
CA GLU A 168 -13.94 15.74 4.00
C GLU A 168 -13.35 14.68 3.06
N LEU A 169 -13.38 13.39 3.45
CA LEU A 169 -12.89 12.32 2.59
C LEU A 169 -13.77 12.20 1.34
N PRO A 170 -13.17 12.09 0.15
CA PRO A 170 -13.90 11.83 -1.09
C PRO A 170 -14.35 10.36 -1.15
N MET A 171 -15.49 10.08 -0.48
CA MET A 171 -16.01 8.71 -0.31
C MET A 171 -16.29 7.99 -1.63
N GLU A 172 -16.57 8.76 -2.68
CA GLU A 172 -16.80 8.26 -4.06
C GLU A 172 -15.55 7.59 -4.67
N LYS A 173 -14.36 7.83 -4.13
CA LYS A 173 -13.11 7.20 -4.59
C LYS A 173 -12.92 5.79 -4.07
N PHE A 174 -13.60 5.41 -2.98
CA PHE A 174 -13.55 4.08 -2.42
C PHE A 174 -14.47 3.11 -3.18
N ASN A 175 -14.07 1.84 -3.28
CA ASN A 175 -14.93 0.78 -3.82
C ASN A 175 -16.03 0.40 -2.80
N PHE A 176 -15.66 0.36 -1.51
CA PHE A 176 -16.52 0.00 -0.38
C PHE A 176 -16.44 1.06 0.71
N PRO A 177 -17.03 2.27 0.49
CA PRO A 177 -16.95 3.40 1.42
C PRO A 177 -17.55 3.09 2.80
N GLU A 178 -18.48 2.14 2.89
CA GLU A 178 -19.08 1.67 4.14
C GLU A 178 -18.07 1.03 5.10
N ASN A 179 -16.94 0.56 4.60
CA ASN A 179 -15.88 -0.06 5.38
C ASN A 179 -14.82 0.94 5.91
N LEU A 180 -15.05 2.25 5.78
CA LEU A 180 -14.07 3.28 6.17
C LEU A 180 -13.49 3.08 7.57
N TRP A 181 -14.34 2.74 8.55
CA TRP A 181 -13.89 2.54 9.93
C TRP A 181 -13.04 1.28 10.11
N ILE A 182 -13.29 0.22 9.32
CA ILE A 182 -12.46 -0.98 9.29
C ILE A 182 -11.07 -0.64 8.71
N TYR A 183 -11.03 0.13 7.62
CA TYR A 183 -9.76 0.60 7.03
C TYR A 183 -8.98 1.47 8.00
N LYS A 184 -9.67 2.39 8.70
CA LYS A 184 -9.07 3.23 9.75
C LYS A 184 -8.41 2.37 10.83
N GLU A 185 -9.14 1.42 11.42
CA GLU A 185 -8.64 0.56 12.49
C GLU A 185 -7.44 -0.28 12.04
N HIS A 186 -7.50 -0.85 10.84
CA HIS A 186 -6.41 -1.66 10.29
C HIS A 186 -5.16 -0.80 10.01
N LEU A 187 -5.32 0.36 9.38
CA LEU A 187 -4.19 1.26 9.11
C LEU A 187 -3.57 1.85 10.39
N GLU A 188 -4.37 2.09 11.43
CA GLU A 188 -3.85 2.46 12.76
C GLU A 188 -3.07 1.31 13.40
N HIS A 189 -3.59 0.07 13.32
CA HIS A 189 -2.88 -1.11 13.80
C HIS A 189 -1.52 -1.29 13.14
N LEU A 190 -1.42 -1.00 11.84
CA LEU A 190 -0.17 -0.99 11.07
C LEU A 190 0.70 0.25 11.32
N ASN A 191 0.26 1.17 12.20
CA ASN A 191 0.92 2.44 12.48
C ASN A 191 1.15 3.33 11.24
N LEU A 192 0.27 3.24 10.25
CA LEU A 192 0.34 4.07 9.04
C LEU A 192 -0.49 5.34 9.16
N LEU A 193 -1.61 5.26 9.87
CA LEU A 193 -2.60 6.30 10.05
C LEU A 193 -2.76 6.62 11.53
N LYS A 194 -3.17 7.86 11.82
CA LYS A 194 -3.73 8.29 13.10
C LYS A 194 -5.06 8.98 12.88
N TYR A 195 -5.96 8.75 13.82
CA TYR A 195 -7.22 9.45 13.97
C TYR A 195 -7.17 10.21 15.29
N ASP A 196 -6.93 11.50 15.22
CA ASP A 196 -6.70 12.34 16.40
C ASP A 196 -7.69 13.53 16.40
N ASP A 197 -8.06 13.96 17.58
CA ASP A 197 -8.86 15.16 17.75
C ASP A 197 -8.06 16.41 17.37
N TYR A 198 -8.62 17.26 16.51
CA TYR A 198 -8.06 18.57 16.18
C TYR A 198 -8.67 19.71 17.00
N LYS A 199 -9.77 19.43 17.71
CA LYS A 199 -10.46 20.30 18.65
C LYS A 199 -11.02 19.44 19.78
N GLU A 200 -11.09 20.02 21.00
CA GLU A 200 -11.77 19.36 22.13
C GLU A 200 -13.22 19.05 21.77
N PRO A 201 -13.73 17.86 22.13
CA PRO A 201 -15.11 17.49 21.87
C PRO A 201 -16.08 18.38 22.65
N ASP A 202 -17.17 18.77 22.02
CA ASP A 202 -18.28 19.43 22.71
C ASP A 202 -19.13 18.35 23.40
N MET A 203 -19.46 18.57 24.67
CA MET A 203 -20.24 17.63 25.49
C MET A 203 -21.48 18.31 26.05
N SER A 204 -22.60 17.64 25.99
CA SER A 204 -23.85 18.06 26.62
C SER A 204 -24.56 16.89 27.28
N ASP A 205 -25.52 17.18 28.18
CA ASP A 205 -26.35 16.14 28.75
C ASP A 205 -27.17 15.45 27.66
N GLY A 206 -27.15 14.12 27.66
CA GLY A 206 -27.93 13.31 26.72
C GLY A 206 -29.40 13.18 27.15
N ASP A 207 -30.25 12.72 26.24
CA ASP A 207 -31.71 12.59 26.44
C ASP A 207 -32.12 11.58 27.51
N PHE A 208 -31.19 10.73 27.98
CA PHE A 208 -31.43 9.68 28.98
C PHE A 208 -30.42 9.74 30.12
N GLU A 209 -30.86 9.34 31.32
CA GLU A 209 -30.01 9.21 32.50
C GLU A 209 -28.75 8.38 32.19
N ASN A 210 -27.56 8.92 32.49
CA ASN A 210 -26.23 8.38 32.19
C ASN A 210 -25.78 8.41 30.72
N ASN A 211 -26.44 9.15 29.84
CA ASN A 211 -25.95 9.42 28.48
C ASN A 211 -25.42 10.83 28.39
N GLN A 212 -24.34 10.99 27.64
CA GLN A 212 -23.80 12.29 27.19
C GLN A 212 -23.89 12.36 25.68
N ASN A 213 -24.35 13.50 25.16
CA ASN A 213 -24.23 13.78 23.74
C ASN A 213 -22.87 14.40 23.48
N ILE A 214 -22.09 13.80 22.57
CA ILE A 214 -20.71 14.19 22.27
C ILE A 214 -20.62 14.57 20.80
N THR A 215 -20.07 15.77 20.54
CA THR A 215 -19.62 16.13 19.20
C THR A 215 -18.11 16.03 19.15
N GLU A 216 -17.60 15.04 18.42
CA GLU A 216 -16.19 14.77 18.18
C GLU A 216 -15.70 15.54 16.94
N TYR A 217 -14.53 16.12 17.05
CA TYR A 217 -13.85 16.87 15.99
C TYR A 217 -12.48 16.25 15.71
N ALA A 218 -12.44 15.28 14.82
CA ALA A 218 -11.22 14.51 14.55
C ALA A 218 -10.74 14.64 13.11
N GLU A 219 -9.50 14.25 12.88
CA GLU A 219 -8.91 14.21 11.55
C GLU A 219 -8.14 12.91 11.31
N PHE A 220 -8.15 12.47 10.06
CA PHE A 220 -7.27 11.42 9.58
C PHE A 220 -5.96 12.02 9.08
N ARG A 221 -4.83 11.50 9.54
CA ARG A 221 -3.50 11.90 9.10
C ARG A 221 -2.52 10.73 9.10
N LEU A 222 -1.46 10.83 8.31
CA LEU A 222 -0.38 9.85 8.36
C LEU A 222 0.44 10.01 9.65
N THR A 223 0.89 8.88 10.19
CA THR A 223 1.98 8.85 11.18
C THR A 223 3.32 9.20 10.52
N GLU A 224 4.39 9.40 11.29
CA GLU A 224 5.73 9.56 10.70
C GLU A 224 6.17 8.29 9.94
N PHE A 225 5.83 7.10 10.44
CA PHE A 225 6.06 5.84 9.75
C PHE A 225 5.20 5.74 8.48
N GLY A 226 3.93 6.16 8.54
CA GLY A 226 3.04 6.22 7.38
C GLY A 226 3.56 7.18 6.30
N LYS A 227 4.10 8.33 6.67
CA LYS A 227 4.75 9.27 5.73
C LYS A 227 5.96 8.63 5.05
N MET A 228 6.80 7.91 5.81
CA MET A 228 7.95 7.21 5.27
C MET A 228 7.50 6.07 4.31
N PHE A 229 6.46 5.32 4.68
CA PHE A 229 5.86 4.30 3.83
C PHE A 229 5.31 4.90 2.52
N CYS A 230 4.51 5.96 2.59
CA CYS A 230 3.95 6.63 1.43
C CYS A 230 5.03 7.25 0.53
N LYS A 231 6.10 7.81 1.10
CA LYS A 231 7.24 8.34 0.34
C LYS A 231 7.88 7.30 -0.57
N ILE A 232 7.89 6.04 -0.16
CA ILE A 232 8.41 4.91 -0.95
C ILE A 232 7.35 4.33 -1.88
N CYS A 233 6.13 4.10 -1.38
CA CYS A 233 5.11 3.33 -2.10
C CYS A 233 4.27 4.18 -3.06
N VAL A 234 4.03 5.47 -2.76
CA VAL A 234 3.14 6.33 -3.53
C VAL A 234 3.91 7.12 -4.57
N SER A 235 3.55 6.97 -5.85
CA SER A 235 4.12 7.71 -6.98
C SER A 235 3.08 8.60 -7.65
N ALA A 236 3.53 9.46 -8.57
CA ALA A 236 2.65 10.26 -9.42
C ALA A 236 1.63 9.40 -10.20
N LYS A 237 1.99 8.15 -10.53
CA LYS A 237 1.08 7.22 -11.19
C LYS A 237 -0.08 6.81 -10.28
N CYS A 238 0.13 6.66 -8.96
CA CYS A 238 -0.96 6.38 -8.01
C CYS A 238 -2.01 7.51 -8.03
N TYR A 239 -1.60 8.77 -8.08
CA TYR A 239 -2.52 9.91 -8.20
C TYR A 239 -3.25 9.92 -9.55
N SER A 240 -2.55 9.59 -10.64
CA SER A 240 -3.18 9.48 -11.97
C SER A 240 -4.25 8.38 -11.99
N MET A 241 -3.98 7.25 -11.34
CA MET A 241 -4.95 6.17 -11.20
C MET A 241 -6.16 6.61 -10.36
N LEU A 242 -5.93 7.34 -9.27
CA LEU A 242 -7.00 7.88 -8.42
C LEU A 242 -7.96 8.79 -9.20
N ASN A 243 -7.44 9.63 -10.08
CA ASN A 243 -8.24 10.53 -10.94
C ASN A 243 -9.01 9.78 -12.05
N GLN A 244 -8.46 8.66 -12.56
CA GLN A 244 -9.15 7.83 -13.55
C GLN A 244 -10.33 7.04 -12.96
N PHE A 245 -10.27 6.72 -11.65
CA PHE A 245 -11.39 6.07 -10.96
C PHE A 245 -12.66 6.93 -10.97
N GLU A 246 -12.54 8.25 -10.83
CA GLU A 246 -13.68 9.19 -10.92
C GLU A 246 -14.36 9.12 -12.29
N ASN A 247 -13.58 9.13 -13.36
CA ASN A 247 -14.11 9.13 -14.73
C ASN A 247 -14.85 7.83 -15.10
N LYS A 248 -14.41 6.68 -14.55
CA LYS A 248 -15.09 5.40 -14.78
C LYS A 248 -16.44 5.30 -14.08
N LYS A 249 -16.54 5.76 -12.82
CA LYS A 249 -17.79 5.73 -12.06
C LYS A 249 -18.84 6.69 -12.63
N MET A 250 -18.44 7.87 -13.11
CA MET A 250 -19.36 8.81 -13.76
C MET A 250 -19.96 8.24 -15.08
N ASN A 251 -19.19 7.43 -15.83
CA ASN A 251 -19.66 6.86 -17.09
C ASN A 251 -20.53 5.60 -16.91
N THR A 252 -20.45 4.91 -15.78
CA THR A 252 -21.29 3.74 -15.46
C THR A 252 -22.61 4.12 -14.76
N GLY A 253 -22.72 5.32 -14.21
CA GLY A 253 -23.93 5.83 -13.53
C GLY A 253 -24.99 6.46 -14.45
N ASN A 254 -24.72 6.59 -15.75
CA ASN A 254 -25.67 7.18 -16.74
C ASN A 254 -26.39 6.14 -17.63
N GLY A 255 -26.46 4.89 -17.19
CA GLY A 255 -27.01 3.78 -17.96
C GLY A 255 -28.13 3.00 -17.27
N ASP A 256 -29.04 3.70 -16.56
CA ASP A 256 -30.32 3.12 -16.12
C ASP A 256 -31.48 4.14 -16.32
#